data_609d9bfa0e5bde946c5358fdb31e78dd
#
_entry.id   609d9bfa0e5bde946c5358fdb31e78dd
#
_cell.length_a   1.000
_cell.length_b   1.000
_cell.length_c   1.000
_cell.angle_alpha   90.00
_cell.angle_beta   90.00
_cell.angle_gamma   90.00
#
_symmetry.space_group_name_H-M   'P 1'
#
loop_
_entity.id
_entity.type
_entity.pdbx_description
1 polymer ?
#
loop_
_entity_poly.entity_id
_entity_poly.type
_entity_poly.pdbx_seq_one_letter_code
_entity_poly.pdbx_strand_id
1 'polypeptide(L)'
;VPVDCAAAAVLQVAAATAAATASAGRLSFALIVPATPAEWAASAFVVSGFAYFAVISVVLSVIDLRTHRLPDRIVLPAYAVAGALLASAALLTQDWSALVRAAVGMVAMYAFYFVLRVIRPGGMGGGDVKLAGVIGIYLGFIGWGALAVGAFAAFVYGGVFGIALMLSRRAKRTTAIPFGPWMILGAWTGVFAGQAVGSWYLILLAGV
;
A
#
# COMPACT_ATOMS: atom_id res chain seq x y z
N VAL A 1 -32.15 34.36 6.80
CA VAL A 1 -30.88 33.66 6.46
C VAL A 1 -31.25 32.22 6.14
N PRO A 2 -31.05 31.74 4.91
CA PRO A 2 -31.60 30.44 4.49
C PRO A 2 -30.89 29.28 5.17
N VAL A 3 -31.64 28.53 5.99
CA VAL A 3 -31.21 27.24 6.63
C VAL A 3 -31.01 26.17 5.57
N ASP A 4 -31.51 26.37 4.36
CA ASP A 4 -31.49 25.41 3.26
C ASP A 4 -30.10 25.19 2.64
N CYS A 5 -29.20 26.18 2.71
CA CYS A 5 -27.86 26.07 2.13
C CYS A 5 -26.94 25.15 2.94
N ALA A 6 -27.06 25.14 4.28
CA ALA A 6 -26.30 24.27 5.15
C ALA A 6 -26.81 22.83 5.05
N ALA A 7 -28.11 22.61 4.95
CA ALA A 7 -28.71 21.30 4.76
C ALA A 7 -28.34 20.69 3.39
N ALA A 8 -28.29 21.49 2.33
CA ALA A 8 -27.86 21.05 1.01
C ALA A 8 -26.36 20.67 1.00
N ALA A 9 -25.51 21.44 1.68
CA ALA A 9 -24.07 21.11 1.80
C ALA A 9 -23.85 19.81 2.59
N VAL A 10 -24.59 19.60 3.69
CA VAL A 10 -24.52 18.36 4.48
C VAL A 10 -24.99 17.16 3.67
N LEU A 11 -26.07 17.30 2.90
CA LEU A 11 -26.57 16.25 2.00
C LEU A 11 -25.59 15.94 0.86
N GLN A 12 -24.93 16.94 0.29
CA GLN A 12 -23.90 16.73 -0.73
C GLN A 12 -22.66 16.05 -0.15
N VAL A 13 -22.21 16.42 1.04
CA VAL A 13 -21.10 15.74 1.72
C VAL A 13 -21.48 14.31 2.09
N ALA A 14 -22.70 14.07 2.59
CA ALA A 14 -23.20 12.73 2.88
C ALA A 14 -23.34 11.88 1.61
N ALA A 15 -23.80 12.44 0.50
CA ALA A 15 -23.87 11.73 -0.77
C ALA A 15 -22.48 11.44 -1.36
N ALA A 16 -21.54 12.38 -1.25
CA ALA A 16 -20.15 12.18 -1.67
C ALA A 16 -19.43 11.14 -0.80
N THR A 17 -19.68 11.13 0.52
CA THR A 17 -19.13 10.09 1.42
C THR A 17 -19.78 8.74 1.17
N ALA A 18 -21.09 8.67 0.90
CA ALA A 18 -21.77 7.44 0.52
C ALA A 18 -21.29 6.91 -0.83
N ALA A 19 -21.04 7.77 -1.81
CA ALA A 19 -20.46 7.38 -3.10
C ALA A 19 -18.99 6.92 -2.95
N ALA A 20 -18.20 7.58 -2.09
CA ALA A 20 -16.83 7.19 -1.77
C ALA A 20 -16.79 5.87 -1.00
N THR A 21 -17.70 5.61 -0.07
CA THR A 21 -17.81 4.33 0.64
C THR A 21 -18.35 3.23 -0.28
N ALA A 22 -19.25 3.52 -1.19
CA ALA A 22 -19.72 2.56 -2.20
C ALA A 22 -18.63 2.18 -3.20
N SER A 23 -17.73 3.12 -3.57
CA SER A 23 -16.57 2.83 -4.41
C SER A 23 -15.46 2.11 -3.64
N ALA A 24 -15.26 2.44 -2.36
CA ALA A 24 -14.31 1.74 -1.48
C ALA A 24 -14.80 0.33 -1.09
N GLY A 25 -16.12 0.12 -0.99
CA GLY A 25 -16.72 -1.18 -0.69
C GLY A 25 -16.63 -2.19 -1.85
N ARG A 26 -16.31 -1.77 -3.06
CA ARG A 26 -16.17 -2.67 -4.21
C ARG A 26 -14.90 -3.51 -4.21
N LEU A 27 -13.91 -3.14 -3.41
CA LEU A 27 -12.70 -3.92 -3.18
C LEU A 27 -12.68 -4.61 -1.81
N SER A 28 -13.83 -4.73 -1.14
CA SER A 28 -13.97 -5.77 -0.12
C SER A 28 -13.64 -7.10 -0.80
N PHE A 29 -12.71 -7.83 -0.23
CA PHE A 29 -12.39 -9.23 -0.56
C PHE A 29 -13.59 -10.18 -0.23
N ALA A 30 -14.78 -9.62 -0.14
CA ALA A 30 -16.03 -10.38 -0.18
C ALA A 30 -16.12 -10.93 -1.60
N LEU A 31 -16.21 -12.23 -1.72
CA LEU A 31 -16.54 -13.01 -2.90
C LEU A 31 -17.76 -12.40 -3.64
N ILE A 32 -17.57 -11.27 -4.30
CA ILE A 32 -18.49 -10.79 -5.31
C ILE A 32 -18.21 -11.72 -6.48
N VAL A 33 -19.08 -12.69 -6.66
CA VAL A 33 -19.07 -13.53 -7.86
C VAL A 33 -19.15 -12.55 -9.04
N PRO A 34 -18.13 -12.46 -9.89
CA PRO A 34 -18.14 -11.53 -10.99
C PRO A 34 -19.34 -11.84 -11.88
N ALA A 35 -20.12 -10.82 -12.24
CA ALA A 35 -21.34 -10.97 -12.99
C ALA A 35 -21.08 -10.97 -14.51
N THR A 36 -19.96 -10.39 -14.94
CA THR A 36 -19.62 -10.25 -16.36
C THR A 36 -18.28 -10.90 -16.69
N PRO A 37 -18.05 -11.32 -17.97
CA PRO A 37 -16.75 -11.84 -18.39
C PRO A 37 -15.59 -10.85 -18.16
N ALA A 38 -15.86 -9.54 -18.26
CA ALA A 38 -14.87 -8.50 -18.02
C ALA A 38 -14.45 -8.44 -16.54
N GLU A 39 -15.41 -8.60 -15.61
CA GLU A 39 -15.11 -8.67 -14.16
C GLU A 39 -14.35 -9.93 -13.79
N TRP A 40 -14.63 -11.06 -14.42
CA TRP A 40 -13.84 -12.28 -14.24
C TRP A 40 -12.40 -12.09 -14.72
N ALA A 41 -12.20 -11.48 -15.88
CA ALA A 41 -10.87 -11.18 -16.41
C ALA A 41 -10.13 -10.18 -15.48
N ALA A 42 -10.82 -9.13 -15.03
CA ALA A 42 -10.24 -8.14 -14.10
C ALA A 42 -9.82 -8.80 -12.79
N SER A 43 -10.68 -9.66 -12.21
CA SER A 43 -10.36 -10.41 -10.98
C SER A 43 -9.13 -11.32 -11.18
N ALA A 44 -9.02 -11.97 -12.32
CA ALA A 44 -7.86 -12.81 -12.65
C ALA A 44 -6.57 -11.97 -12.73
N PHE A 45 -6.61 -10.76 -13.31
CA PHE A 45 -5.46 -9.85 -13.33
C PHE A 45 -5.07 -9.38 -11.93
N VAL A 46 -6.04 -9.02 -11.08
CA VAL A 46 -5.78 -8.63 -9.69
C VAL A 46 -5.14 -9.78 -8.92
N VAL A 47 -5.74 -10.97 -8.97
CA VAL A 47 -5.20 -12.16 -8.29
C VAL A 47 -3.80 -12.49 -8.77
N SER A 48 -3.54 -12.45 -10.09
CA SER A 48 -2.22 -12.67 -10.66
C SER A 48 -1.20 -11.62 -10.19
N GLY A 49 -1.60 -10.35 -10.11
CA GLY A 49 -0.78 -9.27 -9.59
C GLY A 49 -0.39 -9.49 -8.13
N PHE A 50 -1.35 -9.82 -7.26
CA PHE A 50 -1.07 -10.07 -5.85
C PHE A 50 -0.32 -11.40 -5.61
N ALA A 51 -0.56 -12.44 -6.44
CA ALA A 51 0.21 -13.67 -6.41
C ALA A 51 1.69 -13.40 -6.79
N TYR A 52 1.92 -12.61 -7.83
CA TYR A 52 3.26 -12.14 -8.17
C TYR A 52 3.90 -11.35 -7.03
N PHE A 53 3.16 -10.42 -6.42
CA PHE A 53 3.63 -9.67 -5.25
C PHE A 53 3.99 -10.59 -4.09
N ALA A 54 3.20 -11.63 -3.82
CA ALA A 54 3.51 -12.61 -2.78
C ALA A 54 4.83 -13.34 -3.04
N VAL A 55 5.05 -13.79 -4.28
CA VAL A 55 6.29 -14.46 -4.67
C VAL A 55 7.49 -13.54 -4.50
N ILE A 56 7.45 -12.32 -5.06
CA ILE A 56 8.57 -11.39 -4.92
C ILE A 56 8.80 -10.94 -3.48
N SER A 57 7.75 -10.86 -2.67
CA SER A 57 7.83 -10.56 -1.23
C SER A 57 8.72 -11.56 -0.50
N VAL A 58 8.50 -12.85 -0.73
CA VAL A 58 9.33 -13.91 -0.13
C VAL A 58 10.76 -13.84 -0.65
N VAL A 59 10.92 -13.75 -1.96
CA VAL A 59 12.24 -13.72 -2.61
C VAL A 59 13.06 -12.52 -2.13
N LEU A 60 12.49 -11.32 -2.17
CA LEU A 60 13.17 -10.10 -1.76
C LEU A 60 13.48 -10.09 -0.26
N SER A 61 12.57 -10.60 0.59
CA SER A 61 12.83 -10.72 2.03
C SER A 61 14.01 -11.65 2.31
N VAL A 62 14.09 -12.80 1.65
CA VAL A 62 15.20 -13.75 1.83
C VAL A 62 16.53 -13.16 1.34
N ILE A 63 16.51 -12.47 0.20
CA ILE A 63 17.71 -11.82 -0.35
C ILE A 63 18.16 -10.70 0.60
N ASP A 64 17.26 -9.85 1.05
CA ASP A 64 17.59 -8.72 1.92
C ASP A 64 18.13 -9.17 3.27
N LEU A 65 17.54 -10.21 3.88
CA LEU A 65 18.06 -10.80 5.12
C LEU A 65 19.46 -11.39 4.98
N ARG A 66 19.85 -11.86 3.78
CA ARG A 66 21.16 -12.45 3.54
C ARG A 66 22.21 -11.46 3.07
N THR A 67 21.83 -10.49 2.25
CA THR A 67 22.76 -9.63 1.53
C THR A 67 22.66 -8.15 1.92
N HIS A 68 21.59 -7.75 2.65
CA HIS A 68 21.27 -6.36 2.95
C HIS A 68 21.19 -5.49 1.68
N ARG A 69 20.79 -6.09 0.56
CA ARG A 69 20.68 -5.43 -0.74
C ARG A 69 19.50 -5.99 -1.52
N LEU A 70 18.67 -5.11 -2.03
CA LEU A 70 17.58 -5.48 -2.93
C LEU A 70 18.05 -5.35 -4.39
N PRO A 71 18.03 -6.46 -5.18
CA PRO A 71 18.54 -6.45 -6.55
C PRO A 71 17.58 -5.72 -7.49
N ASP A 72 18.10 -4.77 -8.25
CA ASP A 72 17.34 -4.03 -9.26
C ASP A 72 16.70 -4.94 -10.31
N ARG A 73 17.35 -6.08 -10.60
CA ARG A 73 16.85 -7.09 -11.56
C ARG A 73 15.50 -7.70 -11.17
N ILE A 74 15.09 -7.62 -9.90
CA ILE A 74 13.78 -8.09 -9.43
C ILE A 74 12.86 -6.90 -9.18
N VAL A 75 13.37 -5.84 -8.54
CA VAL A 75 12.54 -4.69 -8.15
C VAL A 75 12.07 -3.89 -9.36
N LEU A 76 12.92 -3.64 -10.37
CA LEU A 76 12.52 -2.85 -11.53
C LEU A 76 11.47 -3.54 -12.41
N PRO A 77 11.59 -4.82 -12.76
CA PRO A 77 10.52 -5.52 -13.48
C PRO A 77 9.21 -5.55 -12.70
N ALA A 78 9.25 -5.53 -11.36
CA ALA A 78 8.05 -5.53 -10.54
C ALA A 78 7.15 -4.31 -10.78
N TYR A 79 7.71 -3.14 -11.12
CA TYR A 79 6.92 -1.99 -11.54
C TYR A 79 6.12 -2.26 -12.82
N ALA A 80 6.78 -2.86 -13.81
CA ALA A 80 6.14 -3.16 -15.09
C ALA A 80 5.05 -4.23 -14.93
N VAL A 81 5.33 -5.30 -14.19
CA VAL A 81 4.37 -6.39 -13.95
C VAL A 81 3.18 -5.91 -13.13
N ALA A 82 3.43 -5.21 -12.00
CA ALA A 82 2.38 -4.65 -11.17
C ALA A 82 1.54 -3.63 -11.95
N GLY A 83 2.20 -2.71 -12.65
CA GLY A 83 1.54 -1.70 -13.47
C GLY A 83 0.68 -2.32 -14.56
N ALA A 84 1.22 -3.28 -15.33
CA ALA A 84 0.48 -3.92 -16.41
C ALA A 84 -0.74 -4.70 -15.90
N LEU A 85 -0.57 -5.54 -14.87
CA LEU A 85 -1.66 -6.38 -14.35
C LEU A 85 -2.77 -5.55 -13.70
N LEU A 86 -2.40 -4.62 -12.81
CA LEU A 86 -3.38 -3.80 -12.10
C LEU A 86 -4.03 -2.75 -13.00
N ALA A 87 -3.28 -2.19 -13.97
CA ALA A 87 -3.87 -1.31 -14.97
C ALA A 87 -4.85 -2.05 -15.88
N SER A 88 -4.52 -3.27 -16.33
CA SER A 88 -5.45 -4.08 -17.13
C SER A 88 -6.74 -4.35 -16.36
N ALA A 89 -6.67 -4.69 -15.09
CA ALA A 89 -7.84 -4.88 -14.25
C ALA A 89 -8.70 -3.60 -14.13
N ALA A 90 -8.07 -2.47 -13.84
CA ALA A 90 -8.77 -1.19 -13.70
C ALA A 90 -9.39 -0.70 -15.01
N LEU A 91 -8.72 -0.93 -16.15
CA LEU A 91 -9.25 -0.59 -17.46
C LEU A 91 -10.49 -1.42 -17.83
N LEU A 92 -10.48 -2.72 -17.53
CA LEU A 92 -11.63 -3.60 -17.76
C LEU A 92 -12.85 -3.22 -16.92
N THR A 93 -12.63 -2.75 -15.69
CA THR A 93 -13.70 -2.30 -14.77
C THR A 93 -13.99 -0.81 -14.87
N GLN A 94 -13.25 -0.06 -15.71
CA GLN A 94 -13.35 1.40 -15.83
C GLN A 94 -13.09 2.14 -14.50
N ASP A 95 -12.33 1.54 -13.58
CA ASP A 95 -11.97 2.17 -12.30
C ASP A 95 -10.71 3.05 -12.46
N TRP A 96 -10.90 4.19 -13.08
CA TRP A 96 -9.85 5.21 -13.25
C TRP A 96 -9.31 5.71 -11.91
N SER A 97 -10.16 5.69 -10.87
CA SER A 97 -9.77 6.14 -9.54
C SER A 97 -8.71 5.21 -8.92
N ALA A 98 -8.81 3.91 -9.15
CA ALA A 98 -7.79 2.94 -8.72
C ALA A 98 -6.44 3.17 -9.41
N LEU A 99 -6.45 3.48 -10.71
CA LEU A 99 -5.22 3.82 -11.44
C LEU A 99 -4.54 5.07 -10.90
N VAL A 100 -5.32 6.13 -10.68
CA VAL A 100 -4.79 7.39 -10.13
C VAL A 100 -4.23 7.15 -8.72
N ARG A 101 -4.97 6.43 -7.86
CA ARG A 101 -4.48 6.09 -6.52
C ARG A 101 -3.21 5.25 -6.55
N ALA A 102 -3.11 4.26 -7.45
CA ALA A 102 -1.91 3.45 -7.61
C ALA A 102 -0.70 4.29 -8.05
N ALA A 103 -0.88 5.19 -9.02
CA ALA A 103 0.17 6.09 -9.48
C ALA A 103 0.60 7.08 -8.39
N VAL A 104 -0.35 7.70 -7.70
CA VAL A 104 -0.05 8.62 -6.59
C VAL A 104 0.60 7.86 -5.43
N GLY A 105 0.11 6.67 -5.08
CA GLY A 105 0.70 5.81 -4.07
C GLY A 105 2.14 5.43 -4.38
N MET A 106 2.42 5.07 -5.63
CA MET A 106 3.78 4.81 -6.12
C MET A 106 4.71 6.01 -5.88
N VAL A 107 4.29 7.18 -6.37
CA VAL A 107 5.10 8.41 -6.27
C VAL A 107 5.27 8.83 -4.82
N ALA A 108 4.20 8.82 -4.03
CA ALA A 108 4.21 9.23 -2.63
C ALA A 108 5.13 8.35 -1.79
N MET A 109 5.01 7.02 -1.92
CA MET A 109 5.88 6.08 -1.19
C MET A 109 7.32 6.19 -1.63
N TYR A 110 7.58 6.24 -2.94
CA TYR A 110 8.93 6.43 -3.46
C TYR A 110 9.56 7.73 -2.94
N ALA A 111 8.84 8.85 -3.07
CA ALA A 111 9.31 10.16 -2.64
C ALA A 111 9.55 10.21 -1.13
N PHE A 112 8.64 9.66 -0.33
CA PHE A 112 8.76 9.61 1.12
C PHE A 112 10.04 8.87 1.56
N TYR A 113 10.26 7.67 1.02
CA TYR A 113 11.46 6.88 1.34
C TYR A 113 12.75 7.50 0.75
N PHE A 114 12.63 8.14 -0.41
CA PHE A 114 13.75 8.91 -0.99
C PHE A 114 14.16 10.08 -0.10
N VAL A 115 13.20 10.84 0.42
CA VAL A 115 13.45 11.94 1.36
C VAL A 115 14.11 11.44 2.64
N LEU A 116 13.62 10.33 3.21
CA LEU A 116 14.25 9.72 4.40
C LEU A 116 15.70 9.33 4.14
N ARG A 117 16.00 8.79 2.95
CA ARG A 117 17.37 8.44 2.55
C ARG A 117 18.25 9.68 2.41
N VAL A 118 17.73 10.79 1.88
CA VAL A 118 18.47 12.06 1.74
C VAL A 118 18.74 12.69 3.10
N ILE A 119 17.76 12.69 4.01
CA ILE A 119 17.89 13.24 5.37
C ILE A 119 18.93 12.46 6.18
N ARG A 120 18.99 11.14 6.01
CA ARG A 120 19.95 10.29 6.74
C ARG A 120 20.75 9.41 5.77
N PRO A 121 21.82 9.94 5.16
CA PRO A 121 22.70 9.16 4.29
C PRO A 121 23.25 7.92 5.01
N GLY A 122 23.13 6.74 4.37
CA GLY A 122 23.55 5.47 4.96
C GLY A 122 22.55 4.81 5.90
N GLY A 123 21.41 5.47 6.24
CA GLY A 123 20.35 4.88 7.07
C GLY A 123 19.39 3.98 6.30
N MET A 124 19.32 4.10 4.97
CA MET A 124 18.40 3.36 4.12
C MET A 124 19.02 3.01 2.77
N GLY A 125 18.81 1.77 2.33
CA GLY A 125 19.28 1.28 1.03
C GLY A 125 18.55 1.93 -0.16
N GLY A 126 19.24 2.08 -1.31
CA GLY A 126 18.57 2.54 -2.52
C GLY A 126 17.53 1.55 -3.06
N GLY A 127 17.69 0.27 -2.73
CA GLY A 127 16.74 -0.77 -3.06
C GLY A 127 15.42 -0.61 -2.30
N ASP A 128 15.46 -0.20 -1.01
CA ASP A 128 14.27 0.05 -0.19
C ASP A 128 13.40 1.18 -0.77
N VAL A 129 14.03 2.25 -1.27
CA VAL A 129 13.31 3.35 -1.94
C VAL A 129 12.56 2.85 -3.17
N LYS A 130 13.20 1.99 -3.98
CA LYS A 130 12.57 1.41 -5.17
C LYS A 130 11.45 0.43 -4.76
N LEU A 131 11.69 -0.41 -3.76
CA LEU A 131 10.67 -1.32 -3.23
C LEU A 131 9.45 -0.56 -2.70
N ALA A 132 9.66 0.59 -2.03
CA ALA A 132 8.58 1.44 -1.55
C ALA A 132 7.65 1.89 -2.67
N GLY A 133 8.19 2.24 -3.85
CA GLY A 133 7.37 2.58 -5.00
C GLY A 133 6.53 1.39 -5.50
N VAL A 134 7.09 0.19 -5.56
CA VAL A 134 6.33 -1.03 -5.92
C VAL A 134 5.20 -1.26 -4.93
N ILE A 135 5.48 -1.22 -3.63
CA ILE A 135 4.48 -1.34 -2.56
C ILE A 135 3.40 -0.27 -2.73
N GLY A 136 3.80 0.96 -3.07
CA GLY A 136 2.89 2.08 -3.30
C GLY A 136 1.88 1.82 -4.42
N ILE A 137 2.26 1.11 -5.50
CA ILE A 137 1.33 0.69 -6.57
C ILE A 137 0.24 -0.23 -5.99
N TYR A 138 0.62 -1.29 -5.29
CA TYR A 138 -0.32 -2.27 -4.75
C TYR A 138 -1.25 -1.67 -3.69
N LEU A 139 -0.70 -0.96 -2.73
CA LEU A 139 -1.48 -0.36 -1.65
C LEU A 139 -2.37 0.79 -2.14
N GLY A 140 -1.85 1.63 -3.04
CA GLY A 140 -2.63 2.69 -3.67
C GLY A 140 -3.77 2.16 -4.52
N PHE A 141 -3.57 1.05 -5.23
CA PHE A 141 -4.64 0.37 -5.97
C PHE A 141 -5.79 -0.06 -5.06
N ILE A 142 -5.50 -0.63 -3.89
CA ILE A 142 -6.51 -1.02 -2.89
C ILE A 142 -7.22 0.23 -2.34
N GLY A 143 -6.45 1.23 -1.89
CA GLY A 143 -7.02 2.47 -1.34
C GLY A 143 -6.10 3.21 -0.37
N TRP A 144 -6.53 4.42 -0.01
CA TRP A 144 -5.76 5.30 0.88
C TRP A 144 -5.52 4.70 2.27
N GLY A 145 -6.53 4.00 2.82
CA GLY A 145 -6.40 3.32 4.12
C GLY A 145 -5.33 2.24 4.08
N ALA A 146 -5.28 1.44 3.01
CA ALA A 146 -4.26 0.42 2.81
C ALA A 146 -2.87 1.04 2.70
N LEU A 147 -2.74 2.15 1.95
CA LEU A 147 -1.47 2.87 1.79
C LEU A 147 -0.96 3.41 3.13
N ALA A 148 -1.81 4.11 3.88
CA ALA A 148 -1.44 4.71 5.16
C ALA A 148 -1.08 3.65 6.21
N VAL A 149 -1.95 2.63 6.38
CA VAL A 149 -1.73 1.56 7.36
C VAL A 149 -0.50 0.74 7.00
N GLY A 150 -0.32 0.38 5.73
CA GLY A 150 0.84 -0.38 5.28
C GLY A 150 2.16 0.35 5.47
N ALA A 151 2.19 1.65 5.12
CA ALA A 151 3.36 2.49 5.34
C ALA A 151 3.69 2.61 6.82
N PHE A 152 2.70 2.90 7.67
CA PHE A 152 2.90 3.04 9.12
C PHE A 152 3.33 1.72 9.77
N ALA A 153 2.69 0.61 9.43
CA ALA A 153 3.01 -0.70 9.98
C ALA A 153 4.46 -1.13 9.69
N ALA A 154 5.01 -0.78 8.53
CA ALA A 154 6.41 -1.04 8.20
C ALA A 154 7.38 -0.40 9.20
N PHE A 155 7.12 0.85 9.61
CA PHE A 155 7.94 1.54 10.61
C PHE A 155 7.73 0.97 12.00
N VAL A 156 6.50 0.61 12.36
CA VAL A 156 6.21 -0.02 13.66
C VAL A 156 6.98 -1.34 13.77
N TYR A 157 6.88 -2.22 12.79
CA TYR A 157 7.57 -3.51 12.81
C TYR A 157 9.09 -3.36 12.81
N GLY A 158 9.63 -2.53 11.90
CA GLY A 158 11.06 -2.26 11.84
C GLY A 158 11.60 -1.60 13.12
N GLY A 159 10.84 -0.65 13.67
CA GLY A 159 11.18 0.04 14.92
C GLY A 159 11.16 -0.88 16.13
N VAL A 160 10.10 -1.68 16.32
CA VAL A 160 10.00 -2.66 17.41
C VAL A 160 11.14 -3.66 17.33
N PHE A 161 11.41 -4.19 16.14
CA PHE A 161 12.53 -5.12 15.95
C PHE A 161 13.88 -4.48 16.24
N GLY A 162 14.11 -3.25 15.76
CA GLY A 162 15.34 -2.51 16.04
C GLY A 162 15.56 -2.26 17.53
N ILE A 163 14.51 -1.85 18.26
CA ILE A 163 14.54 -1.65 19.70
C ILE A 163 14.82 -2.98 20.42
N ALA A 164 14.14 -4.07 20.02
CA ALA A 164 14.35 -5.38 20.62
C ALA A 164 15.80 -5.88 20.46
N LEU A 165 16.41 -5.65 19.30
CA LEU A 165 17.82 -5.98 19.06
C LEU A 165 18.78 -5.13 19.92
N MET A 166 18.46 -3.85 20.11
CA MET A 166 19.27 -2.97 20.97
C MET A 166 19.17 -3.36 22.44
N LEU A 167 17.97 -3.66 22.93
CA LEU A 167 17.73 -4.11 24.30
C LEU A 167 18.43 -5.45 24.60
N SER A 168 18.44 -6.35 23.65
CA SER A 168 19.15 -7.65 23.75
C SER A 168 20.67 -7.53 23.60
N ARG A 169 21.22 -6.32 23.47
CA ARG A 169 22.65 -6.04 23.23
C ARG A 169 23.25 -6.73 21.99
N ARG A 170 22.41 -7.24 21.08
CA ARG A 170 22.83 -7.92 19.84
C ARG A 170 23.10 -6.95 18.70
N ALA A 171 22.68 -5.70 18.84
CA ALA A 171 22.94 -4.65 17.85
C ALA A 171 23.36 -3.35 18.53
N LYS A 172 24.24 -2.60 17.87
CA LYS A 172 24.59 -1.23 18.23
C LYS A 172 23.76 -0.27 17.38
N ARG A 173 23.71 1.02 17.74
CA ARG A 173 23.02 2.06 16.95
C ARG A 173 23.50 2.19 15.50
N THR A 174 24.69 1.65 15.21
CA THR A 174 25.32 1.65 13.87
C THR A 174 25.12 0.34 13.11
N THR A 175 24.45 -0.66 13.69
CA THR A 175 24.21 -1.94 13.03
C THR A 175 23.17 -1.74 11.93
N ALA A 176 23.52 -2.06 10.68
CA ALA A 176 22.60 -2.05 9.56
C ALA A 176 21.57 -3.16 9.73
N ILE A 177 20.31 -2.81 9.82
CA ILE A 177 19.19 -3.76 9.89
C ILE A 177 18.50 -3.76 8.52
N PRO A 178 18.28 -4.93 7.90
CA PRO A 178 17.55 -5.00 6.63
C PRO A 178 16.13 -4.49 6.86
N PHE A 179 15.71 -3.46 6.10
CA PHE A 179 14.40 -2.84 6.27
C PHE A 179 13.34 -3.45 5.34
N GLY A 180 13.77 -4.08 4.23
CA GLY A 180 12.89 -4.68 3.23
C GLY A 180 11.83 -5.63 3.78
N PRO A 181 12.17 -6.62 4.64
CA PRO A 181 11.20 -7.54 5.22
C PRO A 181 10.09 -6.84 6.01
N TRP A 182 10.42 -5.77 6.74
CA TRP A 182 9.46 -4.99 7.53
C TRP A 182 8.54 -4.16 6.64
N MET A 183 9.07 -3.64 5.54
CA MET A 183 8.25 -2.97 4.51
C MET A 183 7.24 -3.93 3.90
N ILE A 184 7.66 -5.15 3.59
CA ILE A 184 6.81 -6.19 3.02
C ILE A 184 5.74 -6.63 4.02
N LEU A 185 6.09 -6.85 5.30
CA LEU A 185 5.12 -7.16 6.35
C LEU A 185 4.12 -6.02 6.53
N GLY A 186 4.59 -4.77 6.52
CA GLY A 186 3.72 -3.60 6.55
C GLY A 186 2.79 -3.55 5.35
N ALA A 187 3.29 -3.83 4.14
CA ALA A 187 2.47 -3.88 2.94
C ALA A 187 1.35 -4.92 3.04
N TRP A 188 1.65 -6.14 3.48
CA TRP A 188 0.63 -7.17 3.68
C TRP A 188 -0.37 -6.79 4.79
N THR A 189 0.07 -6.12 5.86
CA THR A 189 -0.85 -5.56 6.86
C THR A 189 -1.79 -4.53 6.22
N GLY A 190 -1.27 -3.65 5.35
CA GLY A 190 -2.08 -2.71 4.58
C GLY A 190 -3.09 -3.40 3.67
N VAL A 191 -2.69 -4.49 3.00
CA VAL A 191 -3.57 -5.29 2.13
C VAL A 191 -4.75 -5.87 2.91
N PHE A 192 -4.51 -6.50 4.07
CA PHE A 192 -5.54 -7.22 4.81
C PHE A 192 -6.33 -6.37 5.79
N ALA A 193 -5.69 -5.40 6.45
CA ALA A 193 -6.30 -4.62 7.52
C ALA A 193 -6.50 -3.14 7.16
N GLY A 194 -5.88 -2.65 6.11
CA GLY A 194 -5.80 -1.22 5.84
C GLY A 194 -7.15 -0.56 5.61
N GLN A 195 -8.06 -1.19 4.88
CA GLN A 195 -9.39 -0.64 4.63
C GLN A 195 -10.26 -0.64 5.90
N ALA A 196 -10.20 -1.71 6.70
CA ALA A 196 -10.94 -1.81 7.95
C ALA A 196 -10.48 -0.75 8.97
N VAL A 197 -9.17 -0.59 9.12
CA VAL A 197 -8.59 0.43 10.01
C VAL A 197 -8.87 1.84 9.49
N GLY A 198 -8.74 2.07 8.18
CA GLY A 198 -9.01 3.36 7.56
C GLY A 198 -10.48 3.78 7.74
N SER A 199 -11.44 2.88 7.50
CA SER A 199 -12.87 3.15 7.69
C SER A 199 -13.22 3.39 9.17
N TRP A 200 -12.68 2.60 10.07
CA TRP A 200 -12.86 2.80 11.51
C TRP A 200 -12.35 4.18 11.97
N TYR A 201 -11.18 4.59 11.50
CA TYR A 201 -10.62 5.90 11.82
C TYR A 201 -11.49 7.05 11.30
N LEU A 202 -12.03 6.94 10.07
CA LEU A 202 -12.93 7.95 9.52
C LEU A 202 -14.24 8.05 10.29
N ILE A 203 -14.80 6.92 10.76
CA ILE A 203 -15.99 6.89 11.62
C ILE A 203 -15.72 7.62 12.94
N LEU A 204 -14.57 7.37 13.58
CA LEU A 204 -14.17 8.07 14.81
C LEU A 204 -14.05 9.59 14.61
N LEU A 205 -13.48 10.04 13.49
CA LEU A 205 -13.37 11.47 13.19
C LEU A 205 -14.72 12.13 12.86
N ALA A 206 -15.63 11.37 12.25
CA ALA A 206 -16.96 11.85 11.94
C ALA A 206 -17.89 11.95 13.17
N GLY A 207 -17.49 11.41 14.32
CA GLY A 207 -18.27 11.46 15.57
C GLY A 207 -19.54 10.63 15.54
N VAL A 208 -19.60 9.58 14.69
CA VAL A 208 -20.77 8.69 14.51
C VAL A 208 -20.45 7.31 15.06
#